data_06ffe647ecd6afc4d8843373a6913a0e
#
_entry.id   06ffe647ecd6afc4d8843373a6913a0e
#
_cell.length_a   1.000
_cell.length_b   1.000
_cell.length_c   1.000
_cell.angle_alpha   90.00
_cell.angle_beta   90.00
_cell.angle_gamma   90.00
#
_symmetry.space_group_name_H-M   'P 1'
#
loop_
_entity.id
_entity.type
_entity.pdbx_description
1 polymer ?
#
loop_
_entity_poly.entity_id
_entity_poly.type
_entity_poly.pdbx_seq_one_letter_code
_entity_poly.pdbx_strand_id
1 'polypeptide(L)'
;HDPHLLVAGGIGGGKTVFLRSILNGLLRVGVVEILDPKQSDFESYSQLDVLKDRVEIDLVQMMNKIKQFKENMEIRYATMRQFKKDRNEKELGNFQSYDLKPAFLIIDEFPSFRASMLEQRELMPEAEIVMASLKQIILKGRQAGFFAIIATQNVKADDLPSTLKDNIMTRVSVGRLSQYSYEVIYGEENKNKYFKYIEQINGERVYG
;
A
#
# COMPACT_ATOMS: atom_id res chain seq x y z
N HIS A 1 11.22 3.59 -12.20
CA HIS A 1 10.99 3.19 -10.81
C HIS A 1 9.50 3.28 -10.52
N ASP A 2 8.90 2.15 -10.20
CA ASP A 2 7.47 2.05 -9.93
C ASP A 2 7.19 2.50 -8.49
N PRO A 3 6.23 3.41 -8.29
CA PRO A 3 6.08 4.10 -7.01
C PRO A 3 5.25 3.33 -5.98
N HIS A 4 4.42 2.40 -6.42
CA HIS A 4 3.48 1.67 -5.57
C HIS A 4 3.80 0.18 -5.55
N LEU A 5 3.40 -0.51 -4.47
CA LEU A 5 3.69 -1.91 -4.28
C LEU A 5 2.41 -2.69 -3.95
N LEU A 6 2.17 -3.77 -4.67
CA LEU A 6 1.19 -4.78 -4.32
C LEU A 6 1.90 -6.01 -3.75
N VAL A 7 1.53 -6.39 -2.53
CA VAL A 7 2.07 -7.57 -1.85
C VAL A 7 0.97 -8.61 -1.70
N ALA A 8 1.13 -9.74 -2.33
CA ALA A 8 0.21 -10.87 -2.19
C ALA A 8 0.87 -12.02 -1.47
N GLY A 9 0.15 -12.65 -0.54
CA GLY A 9 0.69 -13.81 0.17
C GLY A 9 -0.40 -14.55 0.92
N GLY A 10 -0.51 -15.86 0.72
CA GLY A 10 -1.45 -16.71 1.44
C GLY A 10 -1.22 -16.71 2.96
N ILE A 11 -2.16 -17.29 3.69
CA ILE A 11 -2.04 -17.46 5.15
C ILE A 11 -0.76 -18.23 5.46
N GLY A 12 0.07 -17.69 6.35
CA GLY A 12 1.37 -18.28 6.70
C GLY A 12 2.44 -18.16 5.61
N GLY A 13 2.18 -17.42 4.51
CA GLY A 13 3.14 -17.25 3.41
C GLY A 13 4.28 -16.26 3.68
N GLY A 14 4.27 -15.57 4.83
CA GLY A 14 5.34 -14.62 5.19
C GLY A 14 5.05 -13.16 4.81
N LYS A 15 3.82 -12.82 4.38
CA LYS A 15 3.42 -11.45 3.99
C LYS A 15 3.78 -10.42 5.07
N THR A 16 3.39 -10.67 6.31
CA THR A 16 3.67 -9.76 7.44
C THR A 16 5.16 -9.64 7.72
N VAL A 17 5.91 -10.73 7.61
CA VAL A 17 7.38 -10.73 7.75
C VAL A 17 8.01 -9.85 6.67
N PHE A 18 7.54 -9.98 5.42
CA PHE A 18 8.00 -9.13 4.32
C PHE A 18 7.67 -7.65 4.58
N LEU A 19 6.43 -7.33 4.96
CA LEU A 19 6.03 -5.95 5.26
C LEU A 19 6.87 -5.34 6.41
N ARG A 20 7.13 -6.12 7.46
CA ARG A 20 8.00 -5.70 8.58
C ARG A 20 9.44 -5.48 8.13
N SER A 21 9.95 -6.31 7.24
CA SER A 21 11.32 -6.17 6.73
C SER A 21 11.52 -4.86 5.95
N ILE A 22 10.54 -4.47 5.13
CA ILE A 22 10.61 -3.21 4.39
C ILE A 22 10.29 -1.99 5.27
N LEU A 23 9.44 -2.13 6.30
CA LEU A 23 9.02 -1.03 7.18
C LEU A 23 10.21 -0.28 7.78
N ASN A 24 11.22 -0.99 8.28
CA ASN A 24 12.42 -0.37 8.84
C ASN A 24 13.17 0.49 7.81
N GLY A 25 13.23 0.04 6.55
CA GLY A 25 13.82 0.83 5.46
C GLY A 25 12.98 2.08 5.15
N LEU A 26 11.66 1.96 5.11
CA LEU A 26 10.74 3.07 4.83
C LEU A 26 10.81 4.15 5.92
N LEU A 27 10.85 3.75 7.21
CA LEU A 27 10.97 4.66 8.35
C LEU A 27 12.27 5.47 8.36
N ARG A 28 13.35 4.95 7.77
CA ARG A 28 14.61 5.69 7.64
C ARG A 28 14.57 6.81 6.62
N VAL A 29 13.72 6.69 5.60
CA VAL A 29 13.70 7.63 4.48
C VAL A 29 12.49 8.56 4.48
N GLY A 30 11.40 8.19 5.14
CA GLY A 30 10.15 8.95 5.08
C GLY A 30 9.20 8.71 6.22
N VAL A 31 7.98 9.14 6.01
CA VAL A 31 6.86 9.00 6.93
C VAL A 31 6.04 7.77 6.52
N VAL A 32 5.65 6.94 7.49
CA VAL A 32 4.86 5.74 7.23
C VAL A 32 3.55 5.81 8.02
N GLU A 33 2.43 5.63 7.33
CA GLU A 33 1.11 5.43 7.89
C GLU A 33 0.71 3.98 7.66
N ILE A 34 0.11 3.31 8.65
CA ILE A 34 -0.25 1.89 8.59
C ILE A 34 -1.73 1.73 8.92
N LEU A 35 -2.45 1.00 8.06
CA LEU A 35 -3.83 0.60 8.29
C LEU A 35 -3.86 -0.91 8.50
N ASP A 36 -4.27 -1.35 9.70
CA ASP A 36 -4.37 -2.77 10.08
C ASP A 36 -5.83 -3.16 10.37
N PRO A 37 -6.61 -3.48 9.32
CA PRO A 37 -8.04 -3.81 9.47
C PRO A 37 -8.30 -5.12 10.21
N LYS A 38 -7.29 -5.95 10.40
CA LYS A 38 -7.39 -7.21 11.16
C LYS A 38 -6.99 -7.08 12.62
N GLN A 39 -6.44 -5.93 13.01
CA GLN A 39 -6.00 -5.67 14.39
C GLN A 39 -5.07 -6.77 14.92
N SER A 40 -4.13 -7.20 14.09
CA SER A 40 -3.34 -8.40 14.40
C SER A 40 -1.84 -8.18 14.38
N ASP A 41 -1.35 -7.59 13.30
CA ASP A 41 0.07 -7.65 13.01
C ASP A 41 0.81 -6.34 13.31
N PHE A 42 0.14 -5.19 13.22
CA PHE A 42 0.76 -3.88 13.37
C PHE A 42 0.23 -3.06 14.55
N GLU A 43 -0.83 -3.47 15.22
CA GLU A 43 -1.40 -2.77 16.36
C GLU A 43 -0.33 -2.44 17.44
N SER A 44 0.50 -3.42 17.80
CA SER A 44 1.56 -3.24 18.79
C SER A 44 2.61 -2.19 18.41
N TYR A 45 2.73 -1.87 17.12
CA TYR A 45 3.70 -0.88 16.62
C TYR A 45 3.27 0.56 16.90
N SER A 46 2.01 0.80 17.25
CA SER A 46 1.51 2.10 17.73
C SER A 46 2.23 2.58 19.01
N GLN A 47 2.84 1.64 19.76
CA GLN A 47 3.62 1.94 20.97
C GLN A 47 5.03 2.50 20.65
N LEU A 48 5.50 2.37 19.42
CA LEU A 48 6.77 2.93 19.01
C LEU A 48 6.62 4.43 18.73
N ASP A 49 7.47 5.27 19.31
CA ASP A 49 7.40 6.73 19.17
C ASP A 49 7.32 7.19 17.72
N VAL A 50 8.05 6.53 16.83
CA VAL A 50 8.09 6.84 15.39
C VAL A 50 6.80 6.49 14.65
N LEU A 51 5.96 5.61 15.21
CA LEU A 51 4.68 5.17 14.67
C LEU A 51 3.48 5.58 15.54
N LYS A 52 3.71 6.35 16.59
CA LYS A 52 2.65 6.89 17.42
C LYS A 52 1.69 7.71 16.54
N ASP A 53 0.39 7.48 16.69
CA ASP A 53 -0.69 8.11 15.91
C ASP A 53 -0.62 7.84 14.39
N ARG A 54 0.14 6.82 13.97
CA ARG A 54 0.33 6.44 12.57
C ARG A 54 -0.14 5.02 12.24
N VAL A 55 -0.60 4.27 13.22
CA VAL A 55 -1.19 2.94 13.04
C VAL A 55 -2.66 3.03 13.39
N GLU A 56 -3.52 2.81 12.40
CA GLU A 56 -4.97 2.85 12.57
C GLU A 56 -5.55 1.44 12.46
N ILE A 57 -6.41 1.11 13.41
CA ILE A 57 -7.12 -0.19 13.48
C ILE A 57 -8.64 -0.02 13.44
N ASP A 58 -9.14 1.18 13.69
CA ASP A 58 -10.55 1.53 13.58
C ASP A 58 -10.93 1.88 12.14
N LEU A 59 -12.06 1.36 11.66
CA LEU A 59 -12.49 1.53 10.27
C LEU A 59 -12.64 2.99 9.87
N VAL A 60 -13.31 3.79 10.69
CA VAL A 60 -13.55 5.21 10.38
C VAL A 60 -12.25 5.99 10.39
N GLN A 61 -11.34 5.70 11.33
CA GLN A 61 -10.02 6.31 11.38
C GLN A 61 -9.17 5.92 10.18
N MET A 62 -9.20 4.66 9.74
CA MET A 62 -8.52 4.22 8.52
C MET A 62 -9.05 4.97 7.28
N MET A 63 -10.36 5.12 7.15
CA MET A 63 -10.99 5.89 6.07
C MET A 63 -10.53 7.36 6.09
N ASN A 64 -10.52 7.99 7.26
CA ASN A 64 -10.05 9.35 7.47
C ASN A 64 -8.56 9.49 7.13
N LYS A 65 -7.74 8.52 7.50
CA LYS A 65 -6.31 8.51 7.20
C LYS A 65 -6.04 8.49 5.70
N ILE A 66 -6.78 7.72 4.91
CA ILE A 66 -6.63 7.71 3.44
C ILE A 66 -6.99 9.08 2.84
N LYS A 67 -8.08 9.71 3.30
CA LYS A 67 -8.47 11.06 2.85
C LYS A 67 -7.41 12.09 3.20
N GLN A 68 -6.92 12.06 4.43
CA GLN A 68 -5.85 12.95 4.90
C GLN A 68 -4.55 12.75 4.11
N PHE A 69 -4.19 11.49 3.83
CA PHE A 69 -3.01 11.18 3.03
C PHE A 69 -3.10 11.76 1.61
N LYS A 70 -4.29 11.69 1.00
CA LYS A 70 -4.58 12.32 -0.31
C LYS A 70 -4.53 13.84 -0.22
N GLU A 71 -5.11 14.46 0.81
CA GLU A 71 -5.03 15.91 1.04
C GLU A 71 -3.59 16.39 1.21
N ASN A 72 -2.80 15.68 2.01
CA ASN A 72 -1.37 15.98 2.20
C ASN A 72 -0.60 15.92 0.89
N MET A 73 -0.94 14.97 0.00
CA MET A 73 -0.37 14.91 -1.34
C MET A 73 -0.73 16.16 -2.16
N GLU A 74 -1.97 16.63 -2.10
CA GLU A 74 -2.42 17.82 -2.82
C GLU A 74 -1.76 19.11 -2.29
N ILE A 75 -1.64 19.23 -0.97
CA ILE A 75 -0.90 20.34 -0.31
C ILE A 75 0.55 20.33 -0.78
N ARG A 76 1.18 19.15 -0.84
CA ARG A 76 2.55 19.02 -1.33
C ARG A 76 2.69 19.47 -2.78
N TYR A 77 1.75 19.12 -3.64
CA TYR A 77 1.76 19.62 -5.03
C TYR A 77 1.65 21.14 -5.09
N ALA A 78 0.83 21.76 -4.22
CA ALA A 78 0.75 23.21 -4.14
C ALA A 78 2.08 23.82 -3.70
N THR A 79 2.72 23.25 -2.70
CA THR A 79 4.06 23.65 -2.22
C THR A 79 5.12 23.53 -3.32
N MET A 80 5.16 22.39 -4.03
CA MET A 80 6.10 22.17 -5.14
C MET A 80 5.88 23.19 -6.27
N ARG A 81 4.62 23.52 -6.60
CA ARG A 81 4.30 24.57 -7.58
C ARG A 81 4.79 25.94 -7.13
N GLN A 82 4.74 26.23 -5.82
CA GLN A 82 5.28 27.48 -5.29
C GLN A 82 6.82 27.48 -5.42
N PHE A 83 7.49 26.44 -5.00
CA PHE A 83 8.95 26.31 -5.16
C PHE A 83 9.41 26.44 -6.62
N LYS A 84 8.66 25.82 -7.56
CA LYS A 84 8.92 25.98 -8.99
C LYS A 84 8.90 27.44 -9.40
N LYS A 85 7.90 28.23 -8.94
CA LYS A 85 7.78 29.66 -9.23
C LYS A 85 8.95 30.45 -8.63
N ASP A 86 9.25 30.20 -7.38
CA ASP A 86 10.30 30.91 -6.64
C ASP A 86 11.69 30.66 -7.24
N ARG A 87 11.92 29.47 -7.80
CA ARG A 87 13.17 29.10 -8.48
C ARG A 87 13.18 29.41 -9.98
N ASN A 88 12.08 29.95 -10.52
CA ASN A 88 11.91 30.23 -11.95
C ASN A 88 12.17 29.00 -12.85
N GLU A 89 11.76 27.81 -12.38
CA GLU A 89 11.91 26.54 -13.10
C GLU A 89 10.84 26.41 -14.20
N LYS A 90 11.23 25.83 -15.34
CA LYS A 90 10.28 25.62 -16.48
C LYS A 90 9.30 24.49 -16.21
N GLU A 91 9.75 23.43 -15.56
CA GLU A 91 8.96 22.21 -15.31
C GLU A 91 8.84 21.98 -13.81
N LEU A 92 7.75 21.29 -13.43
CA LEU A 92 7.59 20.83 -12.07
C LEU A 92 8.44 19.58 -11.88
N GLY A 93 9.44 19.66 -11.02
CA GLY A 93 10.26 18.53 -10.60
C GLY A 93 9.47 17.48 -9.80
N ASN A 94 10.14 16.44 -9.36
CA ASN A 94 9.60 15.50 -8.39
C ASN A 94 9.89 15.96 -6.96
N PHE A 95 9.36 15.26 -5.97
CA PHE A 95 9.55 15.59 -4.54
C PHE A 95 11.03 15.67 -4.12
N GLN A 96 11.92 14.84 -4.72
CA GLN A 96 13.35 14.85 -4.42
C GLN A 96 14.04 16.11 -4.93
N SER A 97 13.58 16.68 -6.04
CA SER A 97 14.11 17.95 -6.57
C SER A 97 13.92 19.13 -5.60
N TYR A 98 13.01 18.95 -4.64
CA TYR A 98 12.69 19.96 -3.62
C TYR A 98 13.07 19.52 -2.20
N ASP A 99 13.92 18.52 -2.06
CA ASP A 99 14.37 17.95 -0.78
C ASP A 99 13.24 17.50 0.15
N LEU A 100 12.11 17.09 -0.43
CA LEU A 100 10.95 16.60 0.31
C LEU A 100 11.07 15.09 0.59
N LYS A 101 10.73 14.68 1.80
CA LYS A 101 10.75 13.27 2.19
C LYS A 101 9.53 12.53 1.63
N PRO A 102 9.65 11.26 1.23
CA PRO A 102 8.51 10.45 0.83
C PRO A 102 7.57 10.16 1.99
N ALA A 103 6.32 9.86 1.65
CA ALA A 103 5.30 9.37 2.55
C ALA A 103 4.76 8.03 2.03
N PHE A 104 4.57 7.08 2.92
CA PHE A 104 4.13 5.72 2.60
C PHE A 104 2.84 5.41 3.35
N LEU A 105 1.87 4.84 2.65
CA LEU A 105 0.63 4.32 3.20
C LEU A 105 0.63 2.80 3.02
N ILE A 106 0.72 2.06 4.12
CA ILE A 106 0.61 0.60 4.13
C ILE A 106 -0.82 0.23 4.50
N ILE A 107 -1.47 -0.58 3.67
CA ILE A 107 -2.78 -1.17 3.96
C ILE A 107 -2.57 -2.68 4.07
N ASP A 108 -2.57 -3.21 5.29
CA ASP A 108 -2.46 -4.64 5.53
C ASP A 108 -3.82 -5.30 5.40
N GLU A 109 -3.98 -6.16 4.38
CA GLU A 109 -5.24 -6.84 4.04
C GLU A 109 -6.34 -5.91 3.51
N PHE A 110 -6.08 -5.34 2.35
CA PHE A 110 -7.01 -4.45 1.64
C PHE A 110 -8.42 -5.05 1.41
N PRO A 111 -8.59 -6.34 1.05
CA PRO A 111 -9.92 -6.93 0.92
C PRO A 111 -10.76 -6.83 2.19
N SER A 112 -10.18 -7.10 3.36
CA SER A 112 -10.88 -6.97 4.64
C SER A 112 -11.30 -5.52 4.91
N PHE A 113 -10.41 -4.56 4.69
CA PHE A 113 -10.73 -3.14 4.80
C PHE A 113 -11.90 -2.75 3.89
N ARG A 114 -11.84 -3.15 2.62
CA ARG A 114 -12.88 -2.85 1.64
C ARG A 114 -14.22 -3.49 2.01
N ALA A 115 -14.21 -4.76 2.40
CA ALA A 115 -15.43 -5.46 2.83
C ALA A 115 -16.10 -4.77 4.02
N SER A 116 -15.33 -4.41 5.05
CA SER A 116 -15.86 -3.71 6.23
C SER A 116 -16.51 -2.37 5.90
N MET A 117 -15.99 -1.64 4.91
CA MET A 117 -16.63 -0.40 4.44
C MET A 117 -17.97 -0.67 3.74
N LEU A 118 -18.07 -1.74 2.94
CA LEU A 118 -19.25 -2.04 2.13
C LEU A 118 -20.36 -2.74 2.92
N GLU A 119 -20.04 -3.37 4.04
CA GLU A 119 -21.01 -4.00 4.95
C GLU A 119 -21.83 -2.97 5.73
N GLN A 120 -21.32 -1.75 5.92
CA GLN A 120 -21.98 -0.69 6.66
C GLN A 120 -22.65 0.29 5.68
N ARG A 121 -23.97 0.18 5.52
CA ARG A 121 -24.72 1.00 4.54
C ARG A 121 -24.55 2.50 4.73
N GLU A 122 -24.46 2.95 5.97
CA GLU A 122 -24.23 4.35 6.33
C GLU A 122 -22.87 4.88 5.89
N LEU A 123 -21.89 4.00 5.72
CA LEU A 123 -20.53 4.38 5.26
C LEU A 123 -20.36 4.30 3.74
N MET A 124 -21.34 3.82 3.00
CA MET A 124 -21.21 3.65 1.54
C MET A 124 -20.83 4.93 0.79
N PRO A 125 -21.44 6.10 1.04
CA PRO A 125 -21.01 7.35 0.37
C PRO A 125 -19.55 7.71 0.69
N GLU A 126 -19.16 7.50 1.93
CA GLU A 126 -17.79 7.75 2.40
C GLU A 126 -16.80 6.75 1.79
N ALA A 127 -17.19 5.49 1.66
CA ALA A 127 -16.38 4.44 1.03
C ALA A 127 -16.04 4.78 -0.43
N GLU A 128 -16.98 5.36 -1.18
CA GLU A 128 -16.73 5.83 -2.54
C GLU A 128 -15.66 6.94 -2.57
N ILE A 129 -15.73 7.89 -1.64
CA ILE A 129 -14.74 8.98 -1.50
C ILE A 129 -13.37 8.41 -1.15
N VAL A 130 -13.31 7.43 -0.24
CA VAL A 130 -12.06 6.77 0.16
C VAL A 130 -11.44 6.03 -1.02
N MET A 131 -12.23 5.27 -1.78
CA MET A 131 -11.75 4.55 -2.96
C MET A 131 -11.28 5.50 -4.07
N ALA A 132 -12.00 6.62 -4.28
CA ALA A 132 -11.57 7.67 -5.21
C ALA A 132 -10.26 8.34 -4.75
N SER A 133 -10.10 8.57 -3.44
CA SER A 133 -8.88 9.12 -2.85
C SER A 133 -7.69 8.19 -3.05
N LEU A 134 -7.85 6.89 -2.77
CA LEU A 134 -6.82 5.89 -2.97
C LEU A 134 -6.41 5.79 -4.45
N LYS A 135 -7.39 5.81 -5.36
CA LYS A 135 -7.12 5.87 -6.80
C LYS A 135 -6.29 7.09 -7.19
N GLN A 136 -6.59 8.27 -6.64
CA GLN A 136 -5.80 9.48 -6.91
C GLN A 136 -4.38 9.40 -6.36
N ILE A 137 -4.18 8.82 -5.17
CA ILE A 137 -2.86 8.57 -4.61
C ILE A 137 -2.05 7.70 -5.57
N ILE A 138 -2.62 6.60 -6.07
CA ILE A 138 -1.95 5.68 -6.98
C ILE A 138 -1.63 6.35 -8.32
N LEU A 139 -2.54 7.15 -8.87
CA LEU A 139 -2.33 7.79 -10.17
C LEU A 139 -1.35 8.96 -10.13
N LYS A 140 -1.29 9.70 -9.02
CA LYS A 140 -0.56 10.97 -8.93
C LYS A 140 0.58 10.96 -7.90
N GLY A 141 0.60 10.01 -6.98
CA GLY A 141 1.52 10.02 -5.82
C GLY A 141 3.00 10.04 -6.17
N ARG A 142 3.39 9.40 -7.27
CA ARG A 142 4.79 9.26 -7.67
C ARG A 142 5.56 10.57 -7.67
N GLN A 143 5.06 11.59 -8.32
CA GLN A 143 5.77 12.87 -8.45
C GLN A 143 5.85 13.62 -7.12
N ALA A 144 4.81 13.52 -6.30
CA ALA A 144 4.76 14.14 -4.97
C ALA A 144 5.46 13.32 -3.87
N GLY A 145 5.90 12.10 -4.16
CA GLY A 145 6.52 11.20 -3.17
C GLY A 145 5.52 10.58 -2.20
N PHE A 146 4.27 10.30 -2.65
CA PHE A 146 3.24 9.62 -1.88
C PHE A 146 3.02 8.22 -2.45
N PHE A 147 3.35 7.20 -1.68
CA PHE A 147 3.40 5.81 -2.13
C PHE A 147 2.43 4.93 -1.35
N ALA A 148 1.65 4.13 -2.08
CA ALA A 148 0.76 3.12 -1.49
C ALA A 148 1.42 1.73 -1.57
N ILE A 149 1.36 1.02 -0.46
CA ILE A 149 1.75 -0.39 -0.31
C ILE A 149 0.48 -1.14 0.10
N ILE A 150 -0.07 -1.88 -0.84
CA ILE A 150 -1.33 -2.61 -0.66
C ILE A 150 -1.02 -4.08 -0.49
N ALA A 151 -1.47 -4.66 0.62
CA ALA A 151 -1.26 -6.07 0.90
C ALA A 151 -2.58 -6.85 0.89
N THR A 152 -2.50 -8.12 0.47
CA THR A 152 -3.66 -9.01 0.39
C THR A 152 -3.26 -10.46 0.61
N GLN A 153 -4.09 -11.22 1.32
CA GLN A 153 -3.87 -12.65 1.57
C GLN A 153 -4.49 -13.51 0.47
N ASN A 154 -5.70 -13.17 0.05
CA ASN A 154 -6.41 -13.85 -1.02
C ASN A 154 -6.78 -12.84 -2.09
N VAL A 155 -6.40 -13.12 -3.31
CA VAL A 155 -6.73 -12.23 -4.43
C VAL A 155 -7.87 -12.86 -5.22
N LYS A 156 -9.08 -12.35 -4.98
CA LYS A 156 -10.18 -12.54 -5.91
C LYS A 156 -10.23 -11.33 -6.83
N ALA A 157 -10.74 -11.51 -8.05
CA ALA A 157 -10.85 -10.42 -9.01
C ALA A 157 -11.62 -9.21 -8.46
N ASP A 158 -12.65 -9.47 -7.64
CA ASP A 158 -13.51 -8.44 -7.05
C ASP A 158 -12.89 -7.76 -5.81
N ASP A 159 -11.90 -8.39 -5.16
CA ASP A 159 -11.30 -7.88 -3.93
C ASP A 159 -10.36 -6.70 -4.18
N LEU A 160 -9.71 -6.68 -5.35
CA LEU A 160 -8.82 -5.61 -5.76
C LEU A 160 -9.27 -5.03 -7.10
N PRO A 161 -9.95 -3.86 -7.10
CA PRO A 161 -10.42 -3.23 -8.32
C PRO A 161 -9.32 -3.06 -9.36
N SER A 162 -9.62 -3.41 -10.63
CA SER A 162 -8.67 -3.30 -11.74
C SER A 162 -8.09 -1.89 -11.86
N THR A 163 -8.90 -0.86 -11.59
CA THR A 163 -8.46 0.54 -11.59
C THR A 163 -7.33 0.86 -10.60
N LEU A 164 -7.18 0.09 -9.53
CA LEU A 164 -6.03 0.18 -8.62
C LEU A 164 -4.91 -0.74 -9.09
N LYS A 165 -5.23 -2.02 -9.31
CA LYS A 165 -4.26 -3.05 -9.67
C LYS A 165 -3.45 -2.71 -10.91
N ASP A 166 -4.10 -2.22 -11.96
CA ASP A 166 -3.45 -1.95 -13.26
C ASP A 166 -2.49 -0.75 -13.21
N ASN A 167 -2.59 0.07 -12.15
CA ASN A 167 -1.68 1.19 -11.91
C ASN A 167 -0.59 0.89 -10.87
N ILE A 168 -0.53 -0.34 -10.34
CA ILE A 168 0.53 -0.80 -9.46
C ILE A 168 1.39 -1.81 -10.23
N MET A 169 2.53 -1.36 -10.72
CA MET A 169 3.40 -2.17 -11.56
C MET A 169 4.32 -3.08 -10.76
N THR A 170 4.80 -2.62 -9.60
CA THR A 170 5.61 -3.47 -8.71
C THR A 170 4.69 -4.40 -7.92
N ARG A 171 4.80 -5.70 -8.17
CA ARG A 171 3.98 -6.74 -7.57
C ARG A 171 4.87 -7.83 -7.01
N VAL A 172 4.65 -8.19 -5.76
CA VAL A 172 5.41 -9.22 -5.05
C VAL A 172 4.45 -10.27 -4.52
N SER A 173 4.74 -11.53 -4.77
CA SER A 173 4.08 -12.65 -4.10
C SER A 173 5.01 -13.29 -3.09
N VAL A 174 4.50 -13.54 -1.90
CA VAL A 174 5.24 -14.15 -0.79
C VAL A 174 4.59 -15.49 -0.45
N GLY A 175 5.40 -16.54 -0.44
CA GLY A 175 4.91 -17.90 -0.28
C GLY A 175 4.10 -18.40 -1.48
N ARG A 176 3.34 -19.48 -1.27
CA ARG A 176 2.57 -20.12 -2.33
C ARG A 176 1.22 -19.44 -2.54
N LEU A 177 0.93 -19.07 -3.76
CA LEU A 177 -0.40 -18.63 -4.20
C LEU A 177 -1.07 -19.70 -5.05
N SER A 178 -2.40 -19.66 -5.14
CA SER A 178 -3.14 -20.47 -6.11
C SER A 178 -2.85 -20.02 -7.53
N GLN A 179 -3.05 -20.90 -8.51
CA GLN A 179 -2.93 -20.57 -9.92
C GLN A 179 -3.82 -19.37 -10.30
N TYR A 180 -5.05 -19.36 -9.79
CA TYR A 180 -5.97 -18.25 -9.96
C TYR A 180 -5.44 -16.93 -9.38
N SER A 181 -4.84 -16.96 -8.20
CA SER A 181 -4.24 -15.77 -7.60
C SER A 181 -3.06 -15.24 -8.41
N TYR A 182 -2.26 -16.12 -9.00
CA TYR A 182 -1.19 -15.71 -9.93
C TYR A 182 -1.76 -15.02 -11.17
N GLU A 183 -2.82 -15.58 -11.75
CA GLU A 183 -3.51 -14.98 -12.89
C GLU A 183 -4.05 -13.59 -12.55
N VAL A 184 -4.74 -13.45 -11.43
CA VAL A 184 -5.31 -12.14 -11.02
C VAL A 184 -4.23 -11.10 -10.74
N ILE A 185 -3.09 -11.49 -10.16
CA ILE A 185 -2.02 -10.55 -9.81
C ILE A 185 -1.15 -10.22 -11.01
N TYR A 186 -0.74 -11.22 -11.78
CA TYR A 186 0.31 -11.07 -12.78
C TYR A 186 -0.20 -11.13 -14.22
N GLY A 187 -1.49 -11.40 -14.44
CA GLY A 187 -2.09 -11.58 -15.76
C GLY A 187 -2.16 -13.05 -16.19
N GLU A 188 -3.05 -13.33 -17.15
CA GLU A 188 -3.33 -14.68 -17.63
C GLU A 188 -2.08 -15.38 -18.21
N GLU A 189 -1.20 -14.62 -18.82
CA GLU A 189 0.06 -15.10 -19.40
C GLU A 189 1.02 -15.69 -18.36
N ASN A 190 0.81 -15.38 -17.09
CA ASN A 190 1.66 -15.81 -15.97
C ASN A 190 1.05 -16.94 -15.14
N LYS A 191 -0.21 -17.32 -15.38
CA LYS A 191 -0.93 -18.33 -14.58
C LYS A 191 -0.27 -19.71 -14.49
N ASN A 192 0.48 -20.08 -15.53
CA ASN A 192 1.15 -21.38 -15.63
C ASN A 192 2.67 -21.31 -15.31
N LYS A 193 3.17 -20.17 -14.87
CA LYS A 193 4.59 -20.07 -14.49
C LYS A 193 4.84 -20.87 -13.24
N TYR A 194 5.85 -21.74 -13.32
CA TYR A 194 6.33 -22.51 -12.17
C TYR A 194 7.26 -21.63 -11.34
N PHE A 195 6.84 -21.32 -10.11
CA PHE A 195 7.67 -20.62 -9.16
C PHE A 195 8.37 -21.67 -8.27
N LYS A 196 9.71 -21.64 -8.26
CA LYS A 196 10.47 -22.49 -7.35
C LYS A 196 10.23 -22.03 -5.92
N TYR A 197 9.85 -22.97 -5.08
CA TYR A 197 9.88 -22.76 -3.63
C TYR A 197 11.24 -23.08 -3.09
N ILE A 198 11.64 -22.36 -2.06
CA ILE A 198 12.67 -22.84 -1.15
C ILE A 198 11.95 -23.84 -0.24
N GLU A 199 12.05 -25.12 -0.56
CA GLU A 199 11.60 -26.18 0.33
C GLU A 199 12.53 -26.22 1.55
N GLN A 200 11.99 -26.67 2.67
CA GLN A 200 12.62 -26.69 3.99
C GLN A 200 14.14 -26.92 3.96
N ILE A 201 14.90 -25.99 4.54
CA ILE A 201 16.29 -26.24 4.90
C ILE A 201 16.29 -26.76 6.33
N ASN A 202 16.78 -27.97 6.55
CA ASN A 202 16.89 -28.64 7.87
C ASN A 202 15.54 -28.85 8.61
N GLY A 203 14.42 -29.04 7.91
CA GLY A 203 13.13 -29.31 8.54
C GLY A 203 12.40 -28.05 9.05
N GLU A 204 12.98 -26.88 8.93
CA GLU A 204 12.33 -25.61 9.24
C GLU A 204 11.69 -24.98 8.01
N ARG A 205 10.50 -24.41 8.16
CA ARG A 205 9.85 -23.67 7.09
C ARG A 205 10.64 -22.41 6.78
N VAL A 206 11.20 -22.33 5.59
CA VAL A 206 11.79 -21.09 5.06
C VAL A 206 10.66 -20.30 4.39
N TYR A 207 10.36 -19.14 4.92
CA TYR A 207 9.46 -18.18 4.31
C TYR A 207 10.23 -17.47 3.19
N GLY A 208 9.87 -17.76 1.95
CA GLY A 208 10.42 -17.09 0.77
C GLY A 208 9.40 -16.20 0.12
#